data_9c24d5ca00e545a014e85d294507183f
#
_entry.id   9c24d5ca00e545a014e85d294507183f
#
_cell.length_a   1.000
_cell.length_b   1.000
_cell.length_c   1.000
_cell.angle_alpha   90.00
_cell.angle_beta   90.00
_cell.angle_gamma   90.00
#
_symmetry.space_group_name_H-M   'P 1'
#
loop_
_entity.id
_entity.type
_entity.pdbx_description
1 polymer ?
#
loop_
_entity_poly.entity_id
_entity_poly.type
_entity_poly.pdbx_seq_one_letter_code
_entity_poly.pdbx_strand_id
1 'polypeptide(L)'
;KYNETATPSKDAKIAYQETAGICVVEPEVYGTQVDQDALIKKADQCLRSLTSKCDVTEDELIKPTILSSDSRFFTALDKANKMIGGEIALTLNGTVSAGKITKPMIVDWITLTKDIEPVLDEEAIKAWAEQKGEEFNTYQTTRTWTRADGKSCSAGGGTYGWIVNADSLATSIIDQINTYNFTPIDIPCDQTADVYNGPGKRDWGSYVDIDLLEQVVRYYDANDQLLYSCHCISGSPSGGHSTPTGVYRLNSNNGASTLIGEKGPDGKPEYETKVAYWMPFIGNSIGLHDASWQAWGSWSPTRSHGCINLSVEDAQWFRNNLSVGVCVITHN
;
A
#
# COMPACT_ATOMS: atom_id res chain seq x y z
N LYS A 1 -15.98 -16.53 37.02
CA LYS A 1 -16.33 -17.84 36.39
C LYS A 1 -17.70 -17.81 35.69
N TYR A 2 -18.81 -17.41 36.39
CA TYR A 2 -20.13 -17.44 35.75
C TYR A 2 -20.20 -16.55 34.51
N ASN A 3 -19.73 -15.30 34.61
CA ASN A 3 -19.74 -14.36 33.49
C ASN A 3 -18.84 -14.78 32.29
N GLU A 4 -17.91 -15.70 32.48
CA GLU A 4 -17.07 -16.22 31.39
C GLU A 4 -17.88 -17.13 30.42
N THR A 5 -18.95 -17.73 30.92
CA THR A 5 -19.83 -18.63 30.13
C THR A 5 -21.23 -18.04 29.88
N ALA A 6 -21.55 -16.91 30.53
CA ALA A 6 -22.83 -16.25 30.41
C ALA A 6 -22.90 -15.46 29.09
N THR A 7 -24.10 -15.35 28.53
CA THR A 7 -24.34 -14.55 27.34
C THR A 7 -24.23 -13.05 27.65
N PRO A 8 -23.38 -12.29 26.95
CA PRO A 8 -23.31 -10.84 27.14
C PRO A 8 -24.57 -10.14 26.63
N SER A 9 -24.97 -9.06 27.30
CA SER A 9 -25.96 -8.13 26.76
C SER A 9 -25.38 -7.37 25.57
N LYS A 10 -26.24 -7.02 24.61
CA LYS A 10 -25.87 -6.20 23.45
C LYS A 10 -26.86 -5.06 23.32
N ASP A 11 -26.36 -3.87 23.02
CA ASP A 11 -27.17 -2.71 22.70
C ASP A 11 -27.90 -2.85 21.36
N ALA A 12 -29.01 -2.17 21.20
CA ALA A 12 -29.63 -1.98 19.91
C ALA A 12 -28.67 -1.23 18.98
N LYS A 13 -28.64 -1.62 17.71
CA LYS A 13 -27.75 -1.04 16.69
C LYS A 13 -28.48 -0.81 15.38
N ILE A 14 -27.85 -0.05 14.47
CA ILE A 14 -28.27 0.06 13.09
C ILE A 14 -27.70 -1.12 12.32
N ALA A 15 -28.53 -1.77 11.51
CA ALA A 15 -28.15 -2.89 10.65
C ALA A 15 -28.71 -2.68 9.23
N TYR A 16 -28.07 -3.32 8.25
CA TYR A 16 -28.53 -3.30 6.87
C TYR A 16 -29.56 -4.39 6.59
N GLN A 17 -30.71 -4.02 6.05
CA GLN A 17 -31.72 -4.96 5.58
C GLN A 17 -31.61 -5.12 4.07
N GLU A 18 -30.99 -6.21 3.60
CA GLU A 18 -30.69 -6.45 2.18
C GLU A 18 -31.93 -6.40 1.28
N THR A 19 -33.05 -7.01 1.73
CA THR A 19 -34.29 -7.09 0.93
C THR A 19 -34.93 -5.73 0.66
N ALA A 20 -34.76 -4.77 1.58
CA ALA A 20 -35.27 -3.41 1.44
C ALA A 20 -34.22 -2.40 1.00
N GLY A 21 -32.93 -2.74 1.12
CA GLY A 21 -31.81 -1.86 0.78
C GLY A 21 -31.65 -0.65 1.69
N ILE A 22 -32.10 -0.76 2.95
CA ILE A 22 -32.16 0.32 3.92
C ILE A 22 -31.56 -0.09 5.28
N CYS A 23 -31.23 0.91 6.09
CA CYS A 23 -30.91 0.71 7.50
C CYS A 23 -32.17 0.47 8.31
N VAL A 24 -32.09 -0.45 9.25
CA VAL A 24 -33.12 -0.76 10.26
C VAL A 24 -32.49 -0.82 11.65
N VAL A 25 -33.33 -0.75 12.70
CA VAL A 25 -32.87 -1.03 14.06
C VAL A 25 -32.85 -2.54 14.27
N GLU A 26 -31.67 -3.10 14.57
CA GLU A 26 -31.55 -4.43 15.15
C GLU A 26 -31.75 -4.30 16.66
N PRO A 27 -32.76 -4.99 17.26
CA PRO A 27 -33.06 -4.84 18.67
C PRO A 27 -31.90 -5.28 19.57
N GLU A 28 -31.89 -4.73 20.76
CA GLU A 28 -31.03 -5.12 21.86
C GLU A 28 -31.21 -6.60 22.24
N VAL A 29 -30.16 -7.17 22.81
CA VAL A 29 -30.19 -8.53 23.35
C VAL A 29 -29.93 -8.45 24.86
N TYR A 30 -30.87 -8.92 25.65
CA TYR A 30 -30.69 -9.09 27.10
C TYR A 30 -29.89 -10.35 27.35
N GLY A 31 -28.70 -10.18 27.92
CA GLY A 31 -27.80 -11.29 28.27
C GLY A 31 -28.11 -11.87 29.67
N THR A 32 -27.24 -12.78 30.09
CA THR A 32 -27.31 -13.42 31.40
C THR A 32 -26.09 -13.12 32.27
N GLN A 33 -25.21 -12.22 31.83
CA GLN A 33 -24.11 -11.75 32.67
C GLN A 33 -24.61 -10.96 33.87
N VAL A 34 -24.02 -11.22 35.02
CA VAL A 34 -24.38 -10.60 36.29
C VAL A 34 -23.53 -9.35 36.51
N ASP A 35 -24.21 -8.27 36.90
CA ASP A 35 -23.57 -7.08 37.45
C ASP A 35 -23.06 -7.40 38.86
N GLN A 36 -21.76 -7.36 39.05
CA GLN A 36 -21.13 -7.75 40.32
C GLN A 36 -21.51 -6.80 41.46
N ASP A 37 -21.62 -5.50 41.19
CA ASP A 37 -21.97 -4.51 42.22
C ASP A 37 -23.44 -4.66 42.64
N ALA A 38 -24.34 -4.83 41.67
CA ALA A 38 -25.74 -5.11 41.93
C ALA A 38 -25.94 -6.40 42.74
N LEU A 39 -25.19 -7.47 42.35
CA LEU A 39 -25.24 -8.76 43.08
C LEU A 39 -24.73 -8.63 44.52
N ILE A 40 -23.62 -7.93 44.77
CA ILE A 40 -23.07 -7.68 46.10
C ILE A 40 -24.08 -6.89 46.93
N LYS A 41 -24.68 -5.83 46.39
CA LYS A 41 -25.69 -5.06 47.05
C LYS A 41 -26.92 -5.89 47.42
N LYS A 42 -27.37 -6.75 46.51
CA LYS A 42 -28.49 -7.67 46.79
C LYS A 42 -28.15 -8.66 47.90
N ALA A 43 -26.95 -9.25 47.84
CA ALA A 43 -26.50 -10.17 48.89
C ALA A 43 -26.42 -9.52 50.24
N ASP A 44 -25.93 -8.29 50.37
CA ASP A 44 -25.92 -7.52 51.61
C ASP A 44 -27.35 -7.24 52.13
N GLN A 45 -28.29 -6.88 51.25
CA GLN A 45 -29.69 -6.71 51.59
C GLN A 45 -30.32 -8.00 52.13
N CYS A 46 -30.10 -9.14 51.47
CA CYS A 46 -30.60 -10.44 51.90
C CYS A 46 -30.04 -10.83 53.28
N LEU A 47 -28.77 -10.57 53.53
CA LEU A 47 -28.11 -10.83 54.82
C LEU A 47 -28.69 -9.97 55.93
N ARG A 48 -28.89 -8.68 55.69
CA ARG A 48 -29.47 -7.75 56.68
C ARG A 48 -30.93 -8.07 57.01
N SER A 49 -31.68 -8.56 56.02
CA SER A 49 -33.08 -8.95 56.22
C SER A 49 -33.28 -10.38 56.72
N LEU A 50 -32.18 -11.10 56.97
CA LEU A 50 -32.19 -12.52 57.39
C LEU A 50 -33.02 -13.42 56.46
N THR A 51 -33.01 -13.13 55.15
CA THR A 51 -33.77 -13.89 54.14
C THR A 51 -33.06 -15.20 53.86
N SER A 52 -33.76 -16.33 53.95
CA SER A 52 -33.18 -17.66 53.79
C SER A 52 -32.81 -18.03 52.38
N LYS A 53 -33.27 -17.27 51.37
CA LYS A 53 -32.98 -17.48 49.97
C LYS A 53 -32.85 -16.12 49.26
N CYS A 54 -31.79 -15.99 48.47
CA CYS A 54 -31.54 -14.78 47.71
C CYS A 54 -31.43 -15.16 46.20
N ASP A 55 -32.50 -14.90 45.48
CA ASP A 55 -32.53 -15.21 44.04
C ASP A 55 -32.00 -14.04 43.25
N VAL A 56 -31.17 -14.32 42.25
CA VAL A 56 -30.74 -13.36 41.23
C VAL A 56 -31.93 -13.11 40.28
N THR A 57 -32.27 -11.86 40.09
CA THR A 57 -33.35 -11.43 39.19
C THR A 57 -32.75 -10.60 38.02
N GLU A 58 -33.58 -10.11 37.13
CA GLU A 58 -33.17 -9.22 36.04
C GLU A 58 -32.48 -7.93 36.51
N ASP A 59 -32.72 -7.53 37.79
CA ASP A 59 -32.13 -6.32 38.35
C ASP A 59 -30.64 -6.45 38.65
N GLU A 60 -30.16 -7.68 38.78
CA GLU A 60 -28.76 -7.99 39.01
C GLU A 60 -28.04 -8.38 37.70
N LEU A 61 -28.72 -8.32 36.55
CA LEU A 61 -28.09 -8.60 35.27
C LEU A 61 -27.57 -7.32 34.62
N ILE A 62 -26.48 -7.45 33.84
CA ILE A 62 -25.99 -6.38 32.98
C ILE A 62 -27.03 -6.17 31.88
N LYS A 63 -27.62 -4.98 31.84
CA LYS A 63 -28.66 -4.59 30.88
C LYS A 63 -28.06 -3.85 29.69
N PRO A 64 -28.66 -3.95 28.50
CA PRO A 64 -28.34 -3.07 27.38
C PRO A 64 -28.54 -1.60 27.81
N THR A 65 -27.71 -0.71 27.29
CA THR A 65 -27.79 0.73 27.56
C THR A 65 -28.56 1.49 26.48
N ILE A 66 -28.55 0.95 25.26
CA ILE A 66 -29.32 1.51 24.14
C ILE A 66 -30.41 0.50 23.75
N LEU A 67 -31.65 0.97 23.81
CA LEU A 67 -32.85 0.17 23.55
C LEU A 67 -33.46 0.54 22.18
N SER A 68 -33.96 -0.43 21.46
CA SER A 68 -34.64 -0.24 20.15
C SER A 68 -35.90 0.64 20.24
N SER A 69 -36.48 0.76 21.42
CA SER A 69 -37.66 1.63 21.70
C SER A 69 -37.29 3.11 21.84
N ASP A 70 -36.03 3.48 21.83
CA ASP A 70 -35.59 4.88 21.97
C ASP A 70 -36.00 5.68 20.72
N SER A 71 -36.78 6.77 20.96
CA SER A 71 -37.30 7.61 19.86
C SER A 71 -36.22 8.30 19.04
N ARG A 72 -34.99 8.42 19.55
CA ARG A 72 -33.84 8.99 18.82
C ARG A 72 -33.46 8.14 17.62
N PHE A 73 -33.79 6.83 17.61
CA PHE A 73 -33.57 5.98 16.44
C PHE A 73 -34.28 6.44 15.19
N PHE A 74 -35.42 7.17 15.32
CA PHE A 74 -36.11 7.69 14.14
C PHE A 74 -35.21 8.65 13.33
N THR A 75 -34.57 9.60 14.01
CA THR A 75 -33.62 10.54 13.38
C THR A 75 -32.31 9.85 12.97
N ALA A 76 -31.84 8.90 13.78
CA ALA A 76 -30.63 8.13 13.48
C ALA A 76 -30.79 7.32 12.20
N LEU A 77 -31.92 6.65 11.99
CA LEU A 77 -32.21 5.90 10.77
C LEU A 77 -32.28 6.80 9.53
N ASP A 78 -32.89 7.99 9.62
CA ASP A 78 -32.93 8.94 8.51
C ASP A 78 -31.51 9.35 8.09
N LYS A 79 -30.65 9.68 9.06
CA LYS A 79 -29.23 10.01 8.81
C LYS A 79 -28.48 8.82 8.23
N ALA A 80 -28.58 7.63 8.84
CA ALA A 80 -27.91 6.42 8.38
C ALA A 80 -28.33 6.05 6.95
N ASN A 81 -29.61 6.16 6.63
CA ASN A 81 -30.10 5.90 5.27
C ASN A 81 -29.56 6.90 4.23
N LYS A 82 -29.32 8.16 4.62
CA LYS A 82 -28.62 9.12 3.77
C LYS A 82 -27.15 8.74 3.60
N MET A 83 -26.48 8.24 4.64
CA MET A 83 -25.09 7.77 4.59
C MET A 83 -24.91 6.56 3.64
N ILE A 84 -25.93 5.74 3.44
CA ILE A 84 -25.94 4.63 2.48
C ILE A 84 -26.71 4.93 1.19
N GLY A 85 -26.85 6.20 0.84
CA GLY A 85 -27.63 6.65 -0.32
C GLY A 85 -27.14 6.11 -1.67
N GLY A 86 -25.89 5.68 -1.76
CA GLY A 86 -25.27 5.15 -2.97
C GLY A 86 -24.13 4.17 -2.70
N GLU A 87 -23.52 3.69 -3.76
CA GLU A 87 -22.26 2.94 -3.75
C GLU A 87 -21.18 3.82 -4.37
N ILE A 88 -19.93 3.69 -3.93
CA ILE A 88 -18.80 4.47 -4.44
C ILE A 88 -17.94 3.54 -5.29
N ALA A 89 -17.92 3.75 -6.61
CA ALA A 89 -17.02 3.02 -7.50
C ALA A 89 -15.58 3.46 -7.27
N LEU A 90 -14.65 2.51 -7.33
CA LEU A 90 -13.22 2.77 -7.20
C LEU A 90 -12.51 2.46 -8.51
N THR A 91 -11.62 3.36 -8.91
CA THR A 91 -10.71 3.16 -10.02
C THR A 91 -9.27 3.38 -9.58
N LEU A 92 -8.32 2.86 -10.33
CA LEU A 92 -6.89 3.18 -10.20
C LEU A 92 -6.44 3.75 -11.55
N ASN A 93 -5.80 4.90 -11.51
CA ASN A 93 -5.35 5.63 -12.70
C ASN A 93 -6.50 5.90 -13.71
N GLY A 94 -7.70 6.13 -13.23
CA GLY A 94 -8.90 6.45 -14.00
C GLY A 94 -9.44 5.33 -14.90
N THR A 95 -8.73 4.21 -15.05
CA THR A 95 -9.04 3.17 -16.04
C THR A 95 -9.18 1.76 -15.46
N VAL A 96 -8.41 1.43 -14.42
CA VAL A 96 -8.44 0.10 -13.81
C VAL A 96 -9.54 0.05 -12.77
N SER A 97 -10.49 -0.88 -12.92
CA SER A 97 -11.52 -1.10 -11.89
C SER A 97 -10.89 -1.65 -10.61
N ALA A 98 -11.07 -0.93 -9.52
CA ALA A 98 -10.61 -1.31 -8.19
C ALA A 98 -11.74 -1.81 -7.27
N GLY A 99 -12.90 -2.09 -7.84
CA GLY A 99 -14.10 -2.53 -7.11
C GLY A 99 -15.00 -1.37 -6.72
N LYS A 100 -15.75 -1.55 -5.65
CA LYS A 100 -16.66 -0.53 -5.13
C LYS A 100 -16.87 -0.67 -3.63
N ILE A 101 -17.21 0.43 -2.98
CA ILE A 101 -17.72 0.46 -1.62
C ILE A 101 -19.22 0.30 -1.70
N THR A 102 -19.73 -0.74 -1.06
CA THR A 102 -21.15 -1.11 -1.09
C THR A 102 -21.89 -0.57 0.12
N LYS A 103 -23.21 -0.50 0.04
CA LYS A 103 -24.06 -0.09 1.17
C LYS A 103 -23.84 -0.91 2.44
N PRO A 104 -23.74 -2.27 2.39
CA PRO A 104 -23.42 -3.06 3.58
C PRO A 104 -22.08 -2.65 4.22
N MET A 105 -21.03 -2.42 3.43
CA MET A 105 -19.74 -1.98 3.95
C MET A 105 -19.87 -0.64 4.68
N ILE A 106 -20.63 0.31 4.13
CA ILE A 106 -20.85 1.59 4.80
C ILE A 106 -21.59 1.40 6.15
N VAL A 107 -22.58 0.50 6.18
CA VAL A 107 -23.29 0.19 7.45
C VAL A 107 -22.35 -0.41 8.48
N ASP A 108 -21.45 -1.30 8.08
CA ASP A 108 -20.46 -1.91 8.99
C ASP A 108 -19.50 -0.87 9.61
N TRP A 109 -19.35 0.29 8.96
CA TRP A 109 -18.58 1.43 9.46
C TRP A 109 -19.41 2.43 10.27
N ILE A 110 -20.75 2.28 10.34
CA ILE A 110 -21.61 3.15 11.14
C ILE A 110 -21.62 2.67 12.58
N THR A 111 -21.22 3.55 13.48
CA THR A 111 -21.35 3.37 14.93
C THR A 111 -22.34 4.38 15.50
N LEU A 112 -22.82 4.13 16.72
CA LEU A 112 -23.72 5.05 17.41
C LEU A 112 -22.99 5.71 18.58
N THR A 113 -23.13 7.02 18.69
CA THR A 113 -22.73 7.75 19.90
C THR A 113 -23.67 7.43 21.06
N LYS A 114 -23.35 7.89 22.27
CA LYS A 114 -24.26 7.79 23.47
C LYS A 114 -25.61 8.49 23.25
N ASP A 115 -25.65 9.44 22.33
CA ASP A 115 -26.87 10.16 21.96
C ASP A 115 -27.62 9.50 20.80
N ILE A 116 -27.24 8.28 20.41
CA ILE A 116 -27.81 7.50 19.31
C ILE A 116 -27.63 8.23 17.96
N GLU A 117 -26.55 8.99 17.83
CA GLU A 117 -26.21 9.66 16.58
C GLU A 117 -25.30 8.74 15.73
N PRO A 118 -25.64 8.44 14.46
CA PRO A 118 -24.76 7.68 13.56
C PRO A 118 -23.52 8.51 13.20
N VAL A 119 -22.37 7.90 13.39
CA VAL A 119 -21.06 8.43 13.01
C VAL A 119 -20.25 7.32 12.34
N LEU A 120 -19.28 7.69 11.53
CA LEU A 120 -18.38 6.73 10.91
C LEU A 120 -17.28 6.31 11.90
N ASP A 121 -16.96 5.04 11.89
CA ASP A 121 -15.73 4.50 12.48
C ASP A 121 -14.57 4.77 11.49
N GLU A 122 -13.91 5.92 11.66
CA GLU A 122 -12.85 6.39 10.80
C GLU A 122 -11.63 5.44 10.83
N GLU A 123 -11.37 4.81 11.99
CA GLU A 123 -10.27 3.84 12.14
C GLU A 123 -10.56 2.56 11.32
N ALA A 124 -11.79 2.08 11.32
CA ALA A 124 -12.20 0.95 10.51
C ALA A 124 -12.07 1.25 9.00
N ILE A 125 -12.47 2.46 8.58
CA ILE A 125 -12.32 2.91 7.19
C ILE A 125 -10.83 3.01 6.81
N LYS A 126 -10.00 3.56 7.70
CA LYS A 126 -8.56 3.66 7.49
C LYS A 126 -7.92 2.28 7.35
N ALA A 127 -8.22 1.35 8.26
CA ALA A 127 -7.72 -0.02 8.18
C ALA A 127 -8.15 -0.72 6.88
N TRP A 128 -9.38 -0.49 6.41
CA TRP A 128 -9.83 -1.00 5.13
C TRP A 128 -9.06 -0.37 3.96
N ALA A 129 -8.80 0.94 3.99
CA ALA A 129 -8.04 1.64 2.95
C ALA A 129 -6.57 1.16 2.90
N GLU A 130 -5.95 0.88 4.05
CA GLU A 130 -4.62 0.27 4.13
C GLU A 130 -4.59 -1.11 3.47
N GLN A 131 -5.56 -1.98 3.81
CA GLN A 131 -5.68 -3.30 3.19
C GLN A 131 -5.89 -3.18 1.67
N LYS A 132 -6.70 -2.21 1.23
CA LYS A 132 -6.90 -1.92 -0.19
C LYS A 132 -5.61 -1.44 -0.86
N GLY A 133 -4.82 -0.63 -0.16
CA GLY A 133 -3.48 -0.22 -0.60
C GLY A 133 -2.56 -1.43 -0.83
N GLU A 134 -2.50 -2.36 0.11
CA GLU A 134 -1.69 -3.59 -0.03
C GLU A 134 -2.11 -4.42 -1.26
N GLU A 135 -3.41 -4.46 -1.57
CA GLU A 135 -3.93 -5.18 -2.74
C GLU A 135 -3.41 -4.58 -4.07
N PHE A 136 -3.19 -3.26 -4.13
CA PHE A 136 -2.80 -2.55 -5.35
C PHE A 136 -1.33 -2.15 -5.41
N ASN A 137 -0.62 -2.11 -4.30
CA ASN A 137 0.79 -1.73 -4.27
C ASN A 137 1.65 -2.71 -5.06
N THR A 138 2.49 -2.15 -5.94
CA THR A 138 3.52 -2.94 -6.65
C THR A 138 4.94 -2.57 -6.21
N TYR A 139 5.11 -1.44 -5.53
CA TYR A 139 6.39 -1.00 -4.96
C TYR A 139 7.05 -2.12 -4.14
N GLN A 140 8.33 -2.35 -4.37
CA GLN A 140 9.15 -3.41 -3.76
C GLN A 140 8.69 -4.86 -3.97
N THR A 141 7.60 -5.11 -4.68
CA THR A 141 7.20 -6.49 -4.99
C THR A 141 8.14 -7.11 -6.02
N THR A 142 8.24 -8.43 -6.03
CA THR A 142 8.95 -9.15 -7.11
C THR A 142 8.05 -9.19 -8.34
N ARG A 143 8.55 -8.71 -9.48
CA ARG A 143 7.89 -8.79 -10.78
C ARG A 143 8.56 -9.86 -11.63
N THR A 144 7.74 -10.57 -12.40
CA THR A 144 8.19 -11.52 -13.40
C THR A 144 7.72 -11.08 -14.79
N TRP A 145 8.57 -11.24 -15.79
CA TRP A 145 8.22 -10.95 -17.17
C TRP A 145 9.00 -11.84 -18.12
N THR A 146 8.54 -11.93 -19.36
CA THR A 146 9.29 -12.55 -20.44
C THR A 146 9.88 -11.43 -21.30
N ARG A 147 11.21 -11.39 -21.41
CA ARG A 147 11.92 -10.44 -22.27
C ARG A 147 11.64 -10.79 -23.75
N ALA A 148 11.78 -9.83 -24.66
CA ALA A 148 11.44 -9.99 -26.07
C ALA A 148 12.21 -11.13 -26.79
N ASP A 149 13.39 -11.50 -26.28
CA ASP A 149 14.17 -12.65 -26.78
C ASP A 149 13.73 -14.01 -26.21
N GLY A 150 12.69 -14.03 -25.37
CA GLY A 150 12.13 -15.23 -24.74
C GLY A 150 12.73 -15.58 -23.37
N LYS A 151 13.71 -14.83 -22.87
CA LYS A 151 14.27 -15.05 -21.51
C LYS A 151 13.21 -14.73 -20.46
N SER A 152 12.96 -15.66 -19.53
CA SER A 152 12.17 -15.41 -18.34
C SER A 152 13.01 -14.66 -17.31
N CYS A 153 12.56 -13.50 -16.92
CA CYS A 153 13.25 -12.59 -16.00
C CYS A 153 12.44 -12.33 -14.74
N SER A 154 13.13 -12.00 -13.67
CA SER A 154 12.53 -11.64 -12.39
C SER A 154 13.38 -10.60 -11.68
N ALA A 155 12.75 -9.59 -11.11
CA ALA A 155 13.39 -8.59 -10.25
C ALA A 155 12.46 -8.17 -9.12
N GLY A 156 13.00 -8.03 -7.92
CA GLY A 156 12.27 -7.56 -6.73
C GLY A 156 12.99 -6.44 -6.04
N GLY A 157 12.26 -5.65 -5.26
CA GLY A 157 12.79 -4.46 -4.61
C GLY A 157 12.92 -3.25 -5.55
N GLY A 158 13.76 -2.30 -5.18
CA GLY A 158 13.96 -1.06 -5.91
C GLY A 158 13.00 0.06 -5.51
N THR A 159 12.90 1.08 -6.34
CA THR A 159 12.14 2.31 -6.04
C THR A 159 10.99 2.57 -7.02
N TYR A 160 10.76 1.67 -7.97
CA TYR A 160 9.69 1.78 -8.97
C TYR A 160 8.42 1.06 -8.50
N GLY A 161 7.26 1.54 -8.92
CA GLY A 161 5.99 0.87 -8.67
C GLY A 161 4.89 1.80 -8.17
N TRP A 162 3.73 1.24 -7.93
CA TRP A 162 2.56 1.92 -7.37
C TRP A 162 2.62 1.90 -5.85
N ILE A 163 2.31 3.05 -5.24
CA ILE A 163 2.12 3.22 -3.79
C ILE A 163 0.80 3.95 -3.59
N VAL A 164 -0.19 3.26 -3.07
CA VAL A 164 -1.49 3.86 -2.72
C VAL A 164 -1.34 4.72 -1.48
N ASN A 165 -1.94 5.91 -1.50
CA ASN A 165 -2.09 6.76 -0.32
C ASN A 165 -3.38 6.39 0.42
N ALA A 166 -3.28 5.47 1.37
CA ALA A 166 -4.40 4.94 2.11
C ALA A 166 -5.10 6.01 2.98
N ASP A 167 -4.35 6.94 3.57
CA ASP A 167 -4.92 8.03 4.38
C ASP A 167 -5.79 8.97 3.52
N SER A 168 -5.31 9.32 2.33
CA SER A 168 -6.09 10.15 1.39
C SER A 168 -7.31 9.40 0.84
N LEU A 169 -7.21 8.08 0.64
CA LEU A 169 -8.33 7.24 0.24
C LEU A 169 -9.40 7.21 1.34
N ALA A 170 -9.00 6.95 2.58
CA ALA A 170 -9.90 6.94 3.74
C ALA A 170 -10.60 8.30 3.90
N THR A 171 -9.85 9.40 3.83
CA THR A 171 -10.40 10.76 3.91
C THR A 171 -11.45 10.99 2.82
N SER A 172 -11.16 10.60 1.58
CA SER A 172 -12.10 10.77 0.46
C SER A 172 -13.39 9.98 0.66
N ILE A 173 -13.30 8.76 1.22
CA ILE A 173 -14.45 7.92 1.54
C ILE A 173 -15.30 8.55 2.62
N ILE A 174 -14.68 8.99 3.74
CA ILE A 174 -15.34 9.63 4.87
C ILE A 174 -16.07 10.90 4.42
N ASP A 175 -15.41 11.75 3.64
CA ASP A 175 -16.00 12.98 3.13
C ASP A 175 -17.21 12.72 2.23
N GLN A 176 -17.12 11.74 1.33
CA GLN A 176 -18.24 11.42 0.44
C GLN A 176 -19.46 10.87 1.20
N ILE A 177 -19.24 9.99 2.17
CA ILE A 177 -20.33 9.45 2.98
C ILE A 177 -20.96 10.55 3.84
N ASN A 178 -20.17 11.40 4.51
CA ASN A 178 -20.65 12.49 5.36
C ASN A 178 -21.36 13.60 4.57
N THR A 179 -20.99 13.81 3.32
CA THR A 179 -21.64 14.80 2.44
C THR A 179 -22.73 14.18 1.55
N TYR A 180 -23.00 12.89 1.72
CA TYR A 180 -23.98 12.12 0.92
C TYR A 180 -23.70 12.19 -0.59
N ASN A 181 -22.43 12.26 -0.96
CA ASN A 181 -21.96 12.31 -2.33
C ASN A 181 -21.30 10.98 -2.70
N PHE A 182 -21.86 10.25 -3.67
CA PHE A 182 -21.42 8.89 -4.03
C PHE A 182 -20.80 8.86 -5.43
N THR A 183 -19.90 9.81 -5.71
CA THR A 183 -19.16 9.85 -6.99
C THR A 183 -18.00 8.86 -6.97
N PRO A 184 -17.58 8.35 -8.15
CA PRO A 184 -16.41 7.48 -8.22
C PRO A 184 -15.16 8.13 -7.62
N ILE A 185 -14.35 7.36 -6.91
CA ILE A 185 -13.05 7.75 -6.39
C ILE A 185 -11.97 7.09 -7.24
N ASP A 186 -11.07 7.88 -7.82
CA ASP A 186 -9.80 7.38 -8.32
C ASP A 186 -8.83 7.27 -7.14
N ILE A 187 -8.34 6.05 -6.87
CA ILE A 187 -7.53 5.76 -5.68
C ILE A 187 -6.29 6.65 -5.68
N PRO A 188 -6.13 7.53 -4.67
CA PRO A 188 -4.97 8.39 -4.59
C PRO A 188 -3.70 7.59 -4.38
N CYS A 189 -2.62 7.99 -5.04
CA CYS A 189 -1.33 7.34 -4.95
C CYS A 189 -0.22 8.34 -4.62
N ASP A 190 0.69 7.97 -3.74
CA ASP A 190 1.92 8.71 -3.45
C ASP A 190 2.93 8.53 -4.58
N GLN A 191 2.86 7.37 -5.25
CA GLN A 191 3.68 7.06 -6.42
C GLN A 191 2.87 6.24 -7.42
N THR A 192 3.09 6.53 -8.71
CA THR A 192 2.50 5.79 -9.82
C THR A 192 3.59 5.11 -10.65
N ALA A 193 3.23 4.11 -11.44
CA ALA A 193 4.05 3.51 -12.49
C ALA A 193 3.39 3.77 -13.86
N ASP A 194 4.04 3.37 -14.96
CA ASP A 194 3.54 3.69 -16.31
C ASP A 194 2.24 2.94 -16.63
N VAL A 195 2.13 1.70 -16.16
CA VAL A 195 0.95 0.84 -16.36
C VAL A 195 0.61 0.10 -15.07
N TYR A 196 -0.60 -0.44 -14.99
CA TYR A 196 -1.01 -1.30 -13.89
C TYR A 196 -1.53 -2.66 -14.41
N ASN A 197 -0.86 -3.74 -14.02
CA ASN A 197 -1.24 -5.11 -14.37
C ASN A 197 -1.45 -6.00 -13.12
N GLY A 198 -1.38 -5.41 -11.94
CA GLY A 198 -1.45 -6.08 -10.65
C GLY A 198 -0.07 -6.41 -10.05
N PRO A 199 -0.04 -6.72 -8.74
CA PRO A 199 1.18 -7.12 -8.04
C PRO A 199 1.85 -8.34 -8.70
N GLY A 200 3.19 -8.37 -8.68
CA GLY A 200 3.97 -9.45 -9.26
C GLY A 200 4.10 -9.43 -10.79
N LYS A 201 3.45 -8.50 -11.46
CA LYS A 201 3.49 -8.35 -12.92
C LYS A 201 4.21 -7.07 -13.32
N ARG A 202 4.61 -7.01 -14.61
CA ARG A 202 5.18 -5.82 -15.23
C ARG A 202 4.23 -4.62 -15.04
N ASP A 203 4.79 -3.51 -14.55
CA ASP A 203 4.09 -2.24 -14.32
C ASP A 203 4.76 -1.04 -14.99
N TRP A 204 5.65 -1.29 -15.95
CA TRP A 204 6.41 -0.29 -16.71
C TRP A 204 6.08 -0.30 -18.20
N GLY A 205 6.26 0.85 -18.83
CA GLY A 205 6.22 1.06 -20.26
C GLY A 205 7.58 0.76 -20.91
N SER A 206 8.25 1.79 -21.47
CA SER A 206 9.64 1.68 -21.93
C SER A 206 10.59 1.46 -20.77
N TYR A 207 11.66 0.68 -20.97
CA TYR A 207 12.54 0.32 -19.87
C TYR A 207 13.97 0.01 -20.31
N VAL A 208 14.90 0.24 -19.39
CA VAL A 208 16.28 -0.20 -19.48
C VAL A 208 16.40 -1.54 -18.75
N ASP A 209 16.78 -2.58 -19.47
CA ASP A 209 17.06 -3.92 -18.95
C ASP A 209 18.58 -4.07 -18.76
N ILE A 210 19.02 -4.34 -17.56
CA ILE A 210 20.43 -4.54 -17.21
C ILE A 210 20.60 -5.97 -16.70
N ASP A 211 21.06 -6.83 -17.58
CA ASP A 211 21.35 -8.22 -17.27
C ASP A 211 22.77 -8.33 -16.68
N LEU A 212 22.83 -8.57 -15.38
CA LEU A 212 24.10 -8.60 -14.64
C LEU A 212 24.92 -9.88 -14.90
N LEU A 213 24.28 -10.96 -15.36
CA LEU A 213 24.98 -12.18 -15.78
C LEU A 213 25.53 -12.06 -17.19
N GLU A 214 24.70 -11.57 -18.12
CA GLU A 214 25.12 -11.38 -19.53
C GLU A 214 26.04 -10.19 -19.69
N GLN A 215 26.08 -9.25 -18.73
CA GLN A 215 26.81 -7.98 -18.82
C GLN A 215 26.38 -7.17 -20.04
N VAL A 216 25.06 -7.03 -20.19
CA VAL A 216 24.45 -6.34 -21.33
C VAL A 216 23.37 -5.39 -20.79
N VAL A 217 23.36 -4.17 -21.33
CA VAL A 217 22.27 -3.21 -21.16
C VAL A 217 21.47 -3.17 -22.45
N ARG A 218 20.15 -3.20 -22.30
CA ARG A 218 19.18 -3.09 -23.40
C ARG A 218 18.19 -2.00 -23.10
N TYR A 219 17.71 -1.31 -24.12
CA TYR A 219 16.60 -0.38 -24.01
C TYR A 219 15.46 -0.84 -24.92
N TYR A 220 14.31 -1.03 -24.31
CA TYR A 220 13.08 -1.44 -24.97
C TYR A 220 12.03 -0.33 -24.92
N ASP A 221 11.25 -0.20 -25.99
CA ASP A 221 10.05 0.62 -25.97
C ASP A 221 8.89 -0.05 -25.19
N ALA A 222 7.76 0.64 -25.10
CA ALA A 222 6.57 0.13 -24.40
C ALA A 222 5.95 -1.13 -25.06
N ASN A 223 6.29 -1.43 -26.30
CA ASN A 223 5.83 -2.58 -27.07
C ASN A 223 6.87 -3.72 -27.10
N ASP A 224 7.89 -3.67 -26.23
CA ASP A 224 9.00 -4.63 -26.17
C ASP A 224 9.87 -4.68 -27.43
N GLN A 225 9.86 -3.63 -28.25
CA GLN A 225 10.80 -3.51 -29.36
C GLN A 225 12.17 -3.09 -28.80
N LEU A 226 13.20 -3.87 -29.10
CA LEU A 226 14.58 -3.54 -28.77
C LEU A 226 15.03 -2.33 -29.59
N LEU A 227 15.32 -1.23 -28.92
CA LEU A 227 15.79 0.01 -29.56
C LEU A 227 17.31 0.13 -29.52
N TYR A 228 17.97 -0.38 -28.50
CA TYR A 228 19.42 -0.37 -28.36
C TYR A 228 19.92 -1.48 -27.45
N SER A 229 21.15 -1.93 -27.69
CA SER A 229 21.82 -2.92 -26.83
C SER A 229 23.32 -2.72 -26.90
N CYS A 230 23.98 -2.81 -25.75
CA CYS A 230 25.44 -2.75 -25.65
C CYS A 230 25.98 -3.59 -24.51
N HIS A 231 27.26 -3.88 -24.49
CA HIS A 231 27.95 -4.48 -23.37
C HIS A 231 28.12 -3.47 -22.23
N CYS A 232 28.11 -3.96 -21.00
CA CYS A 232 28.42 -3.17 -19.84
C CYS A 232 29.37 -3.89 -18.89
N ILE A 233 29.86 -3.17 -17.89
CA ILE A 233 30.62 -3.72 -16.77
C ILE A 233 29.90 -3.28 -15.49
N SER A 234 29.27 -4.23 -14.82
CA SER A 234 28.57 -4.01 -13.56
C SER A 234 29.49 -4.17 -12.34
N GLY A 235 28.94 -3.94 -11.15
CA GLY A 235 29.64 -4.06 -9.88
C GLY A 235 30.26 -5.44 -9.62
N SER A 236 31.26 -5.48 -8.76
CA SER A 236 32.04 -6.67 -8.39
C SER A 236 31.41 -7.42 -7.20
N PRO A 237 30.79 -8.59 -7.39
CA PRO A 237 30.30 -9.39 -6.26
C PRO A 237 31.43 -9.85 -5.32
N SER A 238 32.57 -10.25 -5.86
CA SER A 238 33.72 -10.70 -5.08
C SER A 238 34.41 -9.59 -4.30
N GLY A 239 34.24 -8.33 -4.74
CA GLY A 239 34.79 -7.14 -4.08
C GLY A 239 33.83 -6.49 -3.08
N GLY A 240 32.64 -7.06 -2.86
CA GLY A 240 31.61 -6.46 -1.99
C GLY A 240 30.87 -5.28 -2.62
N HIS A 241 31.03 -5.06 -3.92
CA HIS A 241 30.47 -3.94 -4.69
C HIS A 241 29.47 -4.40 -5.74
N SER A 242 28.62 -5.37 -5.42
CA SER A 242 27.58 -5.84 -6.34
C SER A 242 26.64 -4.71 -6.73
N THR A 243 26.26 -4.65 -8.01
CA THR A 243 25.08 -3.85 -8.41
C THR A 243 23.84 -4.50 -7.81
N PRO A 244 23.04 -3.82 -6.98
CA PRO A 244 21.81 -4.38 -6.44
C PRO A 244 20.81 -4.71 -7.54
N THR A 245 20.15 -5.88 -7.46
CA THR A 245 19.01 -6.20 -8.33
C THR A 245 17.77 -5.43 -7.87
N GLY A 246 16.90 -5.09 -8.82
CA GLY A 246 15.67 -4.36 -8.49
C GLY A 246 15.04 -3.67 -9.70
N VAL A 247 13.92 -3.01 -9.42
CA VAL A 247 13.20 -2.19 -10.39
C VAL A 247 13.24 -0.74 -9.89
N TYR A 248 13.87 0.13 -10.66
CA TYR A 248 14.21 1.49 -10.27
C TYR A 248 13.66 2.51 -11.25
N ARG A 249 13.78 3.80 -10.90
CA ARG A 249 13.58 4.92 -11.81
C ARG A 249 14.91 5.56 -12.14
N LEU A 250 15.05 6.04 -13.37
CA LEU A 250 16.14 6.95 -13.69
C LEU A 250 15.91 8.26 -12.96
N ASN A 251 16.77 8.58 -11.98
CA ASN A 251 16.58 9.73 -11.09
C ASN A 251 16.92 11.05 -11.75
N SER A 252 17.95 11.03 -12.58
CA SER A 252 18.37 12.20 -13.37
C SER A 252 19.13 11.75 -14.63
N ASN A 253 19.27 12.67 -15.56
CA ASN A 253 19.97 12.42 -16.82
C ASN A 253 20.95 13.59 -17.06
N ASN A 254 22.09 13.52 -16.37
CA ASN A 254 23.06 14.61 -16.31
C ASN A 254 24.17 14.49 -17.38
N GLY A 255 24.80 15.60 -17.72
CA GLY A 255 26.06 15.63 -18.46
C GLY A 255 27.24 15.29 -17.56
N ALA A 256 28.35 16.01 -17.74
CA ALA A 256 29.59 15.81 -17.00
C ALA A 256 29.40 15.87 -15.48
N SER A 257 29.95 14.89 -14.80
CA SER A 257 29.89 14.74 -13.34
C SER A 257 31.22 14.21 -12.79
N THR A 258 31.43 14.38 -11.50
CA THR A 258 32.56 13.76 -10.78
C THR A 258 32.01 12.69 -9.84
N LEU A 259 32.37 11.44 -10.06
CA LEU A 259 32.02 10.32 -9.19
C LEU A 259 33.05 10.24 -8.06
N ILE A 260 32.58 10.22 -6.83
CA ILE A 260 33.40 10.23 -5.62
C ILE A 260 33.12 8.94 -4.87
N GLY A 261 34.14 8.12 -4.64
CA GLY A 261 34.07 6.90 -3.87
C GLY A 261 33.85 7.13 -2.37
N GLU A 262 33.61 6.07 -1.63
CA GLU A 262 33.51 6.12 -0.18
C GLU A 262 34.82 6.62 0.45
N LYS A 263 34.69 7.21 1.63
CA LYS A 263 35.88 7.69 2.35
C LYS A 263 36.57 6.53 3.08
N GLY A 264 37.82 6.33 2.78
CA GLY A 264 38.68 5.41 3.52
C GLY A 264 38.98 5.86 4.95
N PRO A 265 39.71 5.06 5.73
CA PRO A 265 40.11 5.38 7.11
C PRO A 265 40.93 6.68 7.27
N ASP A 266 41.57 7.10 6.20
CA ASP A 266 42.35 8.36 6.13
C ASP A 266 41.49 9.59 5.80
N GLY A 267 40.17 9.39 5.65
CA GLY A 267 39.20 10.44 5.33
C GLY A 267 39.18 10.87 3.85
N LYS A 268 39.99 10.27 3.00
CA LYS A 268 40.04 10.54 1.56
C LYS A 268 39.09 9.58 0.82
N PRO A 269 38.49 10.02 -0.31
CA PRO A 269 37.71 9.14 -1.14
C PRO A 269 38.61 8.07 -1.77
N GLU A 270 38.08 6.84 -1.95
CA GLU A 270 38.76 5.73 -2.63
C GLU A 270 39.10 6.06 -4.08
N TYR A 271 38.21 6.83 -4.72
CA TYR A 271 38.44 7.36 -6.07
C TYR A 271 37.72 8.70 -6.24
N GLU A 272 38.21 9.48 -7.20
CA GLU A 272 37.55 10.67 -7.74
C GLU A 272 37.73 10.61 -9.26
N THR A 273 36.60 10.35 -9.96
CA THR A 273 36.60 10.07 -11.40
C THR A 273 35.63 10.96 -12.15
N LYS A 274 36.11 11.67 -13.17
CA LYS A 274 35.28 12.49 -14.04
C LYS A 274 34.67 11.63 -15.14
N VAL A 275 33.35 11.79 -15.35
CA VAL A 275 32.58 11.16 -16.40
C VAL A 275 31.89 12.23 -17.24
N ALA A 276 31.68 11.95 -18.52
CA ALA A 276 30.99 12.88 -19.43
C ALA A 276 29.46 12.78 -19.31
N TYR A 277 28.96 11.62 -18.88
CA TYR A 277 27.52 11.31 -18.78
C TYR A 277 27.26 10.60 -17.47
N TRP A 278 26.25 11.07 -16.70
CA TRP A 278 25.86 10.49 -15.43
C TRP A 278 24.35 10.31 -15.35
N MET A 279 23.90 9.10 -15.22
CA MET A 279 22.50 8.69 -15.26
C MET A 279 22.19 7.78 -14.07
N PRO A 280 22.03 8.35 -12.83
CA PRO A 280 21.79 7.59 -11.61
C PRO A 280 20.38 7.03 -11.56
N PHE A 281 20.25 5.81 -10.98
CA PHE A 281 18.97 5.15 -10.75
C PHE A 281 18.82 4.57 -9.33
N ILE A 282 19.91 4.41 -8.57
CA ILE A 282 19.87 4.08 -7.14
C ILE A 282 20.41 5.27 -6.35
N GLY A 283 19.51 6.10 -5.82
CA GLY A 283 19.87 7.36 -5.22
C GLY A 283 20.71 8.21 -6.19
N ASN A 284 21.83 8.74 -5.72
CA ASN A 284 22.86 9.36 -6.56
C ASN A 284 24.18 8.57 -6.54
N SER A 285 24.13 7.29 -6.12
CA SER A 285 25.32 6.47 -5.88
C SER A 285 25.59 5.47 -6.99
N ILE A 286 24.55 4.91 -7.62
CA ILE A 286 24.67 3.93 -8.69
C ILE A 286 23.88 4.41 -9.90
N GLY A 287 24.52 4.36 -11.06
CA GLY A 287 23.97 4.81 -12.34
C GLY A 287 24.71 4.22 -13.52
N LEU A 288 24.21 4.55 -14.72
CA LEU A 288 24.93 4.31 -15.97
C LEU A 288 25.87 5.51 -16.21
N HIS A 289 27.10 5.24 -16.64
CA HIS A 289 28.05 6.28 -17.00
C HIS A 289 29.10 5.78 -17.99
N ASP A 290 29.75 6.71 -18.68
CA ASP A 290 30.89 6.38 -19.52
C ASP A 290 32.11 6.00 -18.67
N ALA A 291 32.90 5.06 -19.17
CA ALA A 291 34.15 4.60 -18.56
C ALA A 291 35.27 4.54 -19.63
N SER A 292 35.80 5.71 -19.98
CA SER A 292 36.83 5.88 -21.00
C SER A 292 38.13 5.18 -20.64
N TRP A 293 38.35 4.83 -19.39
CA TRP A 293 39.51 4.07 -18.88
C TRP A 293 39.39 2.57 -19.07
N GLN A 294 38.22 2.04 -19.47
CA GLN A 294 37.99 0.61 -19.68
C GLN A 294 38.42 0.20 -21.10
N ALA A 295 38.97 -1.00 -21.21
CA ALA A 295 39.24 -1.62 -22.52
C ALA A 295 37.94 -2.29 -23.02
N TRP A 296 37.31 -1.67 -23.99
CA TRP A 296 36.09 -2.18 -24.61
C TRP A 296 36.48 -3.12 -25.79
N GLY A 297 35.71 -4.19 -26.00
CA GLY A 297 35.91 -5.16 -27.06
C GLY A 297 36.61 -6.46 -26.67
N SER A 298 37.10 -6.56 -25.44
CA SER A 298 37.56 -7.82 -24.83
C SER A 298 36.93 -7.97 -23.45
N TRP A 299 36.63 -9.21 -23.03
CA TRP A 299 36.10 -9.47 -21.70
C TRP A 299 37.10 -8.98 -20.65
N SER A 300 36.71 -7.97 -19.88
CA SER A 300 37.51 -7.44 -18.78
C SER A 300 37.16 -8.14 -17.47
N PRO A 301 38.11 -8.71 -16.74
CA PRO A 301 37.86 -9.23 -15.40
C PRO A 301 37.63 -8.13 -14.38
N THR A 302 37.92 -6.87 -14.74
CA THR A 302 37.76 -5.71 -13.84
C THR A 302 36.29 -5.32 -13.75
N ARG A 303 35.72 -5.38 -12.59
CA ARG A 303 34.35 -4.95 -12.29
C ARG A 303 34.33 -3.54 -11.74
N SER A 304 33.15 -2.91 -11.71
CA SER A 304 32.94 -1.58 -11.13
C SER A 304 32.71 -1.66 -9.59
N HIS A 305 32.57 -0.49 -8.95
CA HIS A 305 32.15 -0.35 -7.56
C HIS A 305 30.60 -0.29 -7.40
N GLY A 306 29.86 -0.89 -8.34
CA GLY A 306 28.40 -0.95 -8.31
C GLY A 306 27.70 -0.28 -9.50
N CYS A 307 28.32 0.72 -10.08
CA CYS A 307 27.80 1.40 -11.28
C CYS A 307 27.83 0.51 -12.52
N ILE A 308 27.10 0.92 -13.53
CA ILE A 308 27.05 0.30 -14.84
C ILE A 308 27.95 1.11 -15.78
N ASN A 309 29.16 0.62 -15.98
CA ASN A 309 30.14 1.23 -16.88
C ASN A 309 29.78 0.91 -18.32
N LEU A 310 29.80 1.92 -19.17
CA LEU A 310 29.52 1.85 -20.63
C LEU A 310 30.70 2.43 -21.42
N SER A 311 30.79 2.13 -22.72
CA SER A 311 31.63 2.91 -23.59
C SER A 311 31.14 4.37 -23.65
N VAL A 312 32.02 5.27 -24.09
CA VAL A 312 31.65 6.69 -24.22
C VAL A 312 30.48 6.87 -25.20
N GLU A 313 30.52 6.12 -26.32
CA GLU A 313 29.50 6.15 -27.38
C GLU A 313 28.17 5.61 -26.87
N ASP A 314 28.18 4.48 -26.15
CA ASP A 314 26.97 3.86 -25.58
C ASP A 314 26.36 4.78 -24.52
N ALA A 315 27.17 5.31 -23.62
CA ALA A 315 26.69 6.26 -22.57
C ALA A 315 26.10 7.52 -23.19
N GLN A 316 26.71 8.03 -24.27
CA GLN A 316 26.18 9.17 -25.02
C GLN A 316 24.81 8.83 -25.66
N TRP A 317 24.69 7.61 -26.22
CA TRP A 317 23.43 7.18 -26.80
C TRP A 317 22.32 7.15 -25.73
N PHE A 318 22.57 6.50 -24.59
CA PHE A 318 21.60 6.46 -23.48
C PHE A 318 21.26 7.85 -22.97
N ARG A 319 22.27 8.70 -22.78
CA ARG A 319 22.07 10.11 -22.35
C ARG A 319 21.10 10.87 -23.27
N ASN A 320 21.18 10.61 -24.57
CA ASN A 320 20.37 11.32 -25.57
C ASN A 320 18.96 10.73 -25.72
N ASN A 321 18.74 9.47 -25.31
CA ASN A 321 17.51 8.75 -25.61
C ASN A 321 16.68 8.39 -24.35
N LEU A 322 17.26 8.46 -23.15
CA LEU A 322 16.53 8.21 -21.93
C LEU A 322 15.89 9.49 -21.37
N SER A 323 14.66 9.35 -20.88
CA SER A 323 13.97 10.37 -20.10
C SER A 323 14.10 10.08 -18.61
N VAL A 324 14.15 11.13 -17.78
CA VAL A 324 14.06 10.99 -16.33
C VAL A 324 12.76 10.30 -15.98
N GLY A 325 12.80 9.36 -15.04
CA GLY A 325 11.64 8.57 -14.61
C GLY A 325 11.45 7.26 -15.38
N VAL A 326 12.17 7.02 -16.50
CA VAL A 326 12.12 5.73 -17.20
C VAL A 326 12.48 4.58 -16.24
N CYS A 327 11.81 3.45 -16.41
CA CYS A 327 12.09 2.26 -15.62
C CYS A 327 13.48 1.70 -15.92
N VAL A 328 14.26 1.38 -14.89
CA VAL A 328 15.57 0.73 -14.97
C VAL A 328 15.53 -0.55 -14.17
N ILE A 329 15.75 -1.68 -14.80
CA ILE A 329 15.66 -3.00 -14.18
C ILE A 329 17.05 -3.62 -14.16
N THR A 330 17.50 -4.04 -12.98
CA THR A 330 18.70 -4.82 -12.79
C THR A 330 18.33 -6.23 -12.34
N HIS A 331 18.81 -7.24 -13.02
CA HIS A 331 18.52 -8.64 -12.71
C HIS A 331 19.65 -9.58 -13.11
N ASN A 332 19.54 -10.88 -12.76
CA ASN A 332 20.49 -11.94 -13.08
C ASN A 332 19.99 -12.83 -14.22
#